data_3e5f34d36397832d9c2746c177de4bc6
#
_entry.id   3e5f34d36397832d9c2746c177de4bc6
#
_cell.length_a   1.000
_cell.length_b   1.000
_cell.length_c   1.000
_cell.angle_alpha   90.00
_cell.angle_beta   90.00
_cell.angle_gamma   90.00
#
_symmetry.space_group_name_H-M   'P 1'
#
loop_
_entity.id
_entity.type
_entity.pdbx_description
1 polymer ?
#
loop_
_entity_poly.entity_id
_entity_poly.type
_entity_poly.pdbx_seq_one_letter_code
_entity_poly.pdbx_strand_id
1 'polypeptide(L)'
;MFNFDQLENIHLEITNRCQASCPMCSRNYHGGLENPLIKNQDWTINDFKHILNSEVLNQINGFYFCGNFGDPIINNDLAEMCSYATDVNPSLEIRIHTNGGARSKDWWKKLAKVLPNKHCVIFAIDGLADTHSLYRIGTDFDNVLKNAKAFIQ
;
A
#
# COMPACT_ATOMS: atom_id res chain seq x y z
N MET A 1 10.27 27.64 7.14
CA MET A 1 10.41 26.34 7.84
C MET A 1 8.99 25.87 8.13
N PHE A 2 8.62 24.65 7.78
CA PHE A 2 7.30 24.11 8.12
C PHE A 2 7.26 23.73 9.60
N ASN A 3 6.15 24.02 10.27
CA ASN A 3 5.90 23.63 11.65
C ASN A 3 5.08 22.36 11.69
N PHE A 4 5.15 21.60 12.78
CA PHE A 4 4.36 20.38 12.99
C PHE A 4 2.86 20.61 12.79
N ASP A 5 2.34 21.73 13.28
CA ASP A 5 0.91 22.12 13.16
C ASP A 5 0.44 22.32 11.70
N GLN A 6 1.36 22.40 10.75
CA GLN A 6 1.08 22.53 9.30
C GLN A 6 1.11 21.19 8.57
N LEU A 7 1.40 20.09 9.29
CA LEU A 7 1.44 18.75 8.73
C LEU A 7 0.00 18.24 8.53
N GLU A 8 -0.42 18.07 7.28
CA GLU A 8 -1.76 17.64 6.94
C GLU A 8 -1.81 16.20 6.41
N ASN A 9 -0.83 15.80 5.61
CA ASN A 9 -0.80 14.49 4.99
C ASN A 9 0.60 13.91 4.97
N ILE A 10 0.72 12.59 5.09
CA ILE A 10 1.99 11.87 5.08
C ILE A 10 1.98 10.80 3.98
N HIS A 11 3.08 10.71 3.24
CA HIS A 11 3.37 9.58 2.37
C HIS A 11 4.22 8.55 3.12
N LEU A 12 3.81 7.29 3.08
CA LEU A 12 4.46 6.20 3.80
C LEU A 12 4.90 5.08 2.86
N GLU A 13 6.15 4.68 2.96
CA GLU A 13 6.70 3.50 2.30
C GLU A 13 7.07 2.45 3.36
N ILE A 14 6.12 1.59 3.69
CA ILE A 14 6.23 0.61 4.77
C ILE A 14 6.94 -0.70 4.36
N THR A 15 7.25 -0.83 3.10
CA THR A 15 8.00 -1.95 2.53
C THR A 15 8.66 -1.54 1.21
N ASN A 16 9.80 -2.09 0.92
CA ASN A 16 10.42 -2.00 -0.41
C ASN A 16 10.36 -3.33 -1.18
N ARG A 17 9.50 -4.26 -0.74
CA ARG A 17 9.23 -5.52 -1.43
C ARG A 17 8.01 -5.39 -2.35
N CYS A 18 8.10 -6.02 -3.50
CA CYS A 18 6.98 -6.13 -4.45
C CYS A 18 7.10 -7.45 -5.18
N GLN A 19 5.98 -8.10 -5.50
CA GLN A 19 5.96 -9.31 -6.33
C GLN A 19 5.98 -9.00 -7.82
N ALA A 20 5.70 -7.73 -8.21
CA ALA A 20 5.75 -7.30 -9.60
C ALA A 20 7.15 -6.81 -10.00
N SER A 21 7.48 -6.92 -11.28
CA SER A 21 8.75 -6.52 -11.89
C SER A 21 8.51 -5.54 -13.05
N CYS A 22 7.80 -4.44 -12.80
CA CYS A 22 7.45 -3.45 -13.81
C CYS A 22 8.71 -2.84 -14.44
N PRO A 23 8.80 -2.71 -15.78
CA PRO A 23 10.02 -2.30 -16.49
C PRO A 23 10.53 -0.90 -16.12
N MET A 24 9.64 0.03 -15.77
CA MET A 24 10.00 1.40 -15.40
C MET A 24 10.15 1.60 -13.88
N CYS A 25 10.08 0.52 -13.08
CA CYS A 25 10.25 0.61 -11.63
C CYS A 25 11.73 0.54 -11.27
N SER A 26 12.20 1.51 -10.46
CA SER A 26 13.59 1.58 -9.99
C SER A 26 14.02 0.38 -9.12
N ARG A 27 13.04 -0.41 -8.64
CA ARG A 27 13.28 -1.66 -7.93
C ARG A 27 13.94 -2.72 -8.82
N ASN A 28 13.71 -2.66 -10.12
CA ASN A 28 14.16 -3.66 -11.08
C ASN A 28 14.96 -3.01 -12.20
N TYR A 29 15.83 -3.79 -12.83
CA TYR A 29 16.49 -3.41 -14.07
C TYR A 29 15.60 -3.81 -15.26
N HIS A 30 14.81 -2.87 -15.78
CA HIS A 30 13.93 -3.05 -16.95
C HIS A 30 13.02 -4.28 -16.89
N GLY A 31 12.42 -4.54 -15.72
CA GLY A 31 11.53 -5.68 -15.47
C GLY A 31 12.26 -7.01 -15.26
N GLY A 32 13.59 -6.98 -15.17
CA GLY A 32 14.44 -8.14 -14.93
C GLY A 32 14.86 -8.29 -13.47
N LEU A 33 16.17 -8.41 -13.25
CA LEU A 33 16.73 -8.61 -11.91
C LEU A 33 16.44 -7.45 -10.96
N GLU A 34 16.26 -7.77 -9.70
CA GLU A 34 16.11 -6.76 -8.63
C GLU A 34 17.39 -5.92 -8.52
N ASN A 35 17.20 -4.64 -8.23
CA ASN A 35 18.29 -3.71 -7.97
C ASN A 35 19.03 -4.11 -6.68
N PRO A 36 20.31 -4.53 -6.74
CA PRO A 36 21.06 -5.03 -5.60
C PRO A 36 21.34 -3.96 -4.52
N LEU A 37 21.11 -2.69 -4.83
CA LEU A 37 21.26 -1.59 -3.88
C LEU A 37 20.04 -1.49 -2.94
N ILE A 38 18.92 -2.14 -3.28
CA ILE A 38 17.69 -2.12 -2.48
C ILE A 38 17.69 -3.35 -1.58
N LYS A 39 17.93 -3.15 -0.30
CA LYS A 39 17.80 -4.20 0.71
C LYS A 39 16.36 -4.35 1.11
N ASN A 40 15.81 -5.58 1.02
CA ASN A 40 14.44 -5.86 1.42
C ASN A 40 14.21 -5.52 2.90
N GLN A 41 13.31 -4.61 3.17
CA GLN A 41 12.95 -4.13 4.51
C GLN A 41 11.44 -3.92 4.60
N ASP A 42 10.89 -4.22 5.76
CA ASP A 42 9.51 -3.95 6.12
C ASP A 42 9.48 -3.19 7.46
N TRP A 43 8.58 -2.25 7.58
CA TRP A 43 8.19 -1.74 8.89
C TRP A 43 7.37 -2.81 9.61
N THR A 44 7.62 -2.96 10.89
CA THR A 44 6.73 -3.69 11.80
C THR A 44 5.62 -2.76 12.29
N ILE A 45 4.57 -3.34 12.88
CA ILE A 45 3.54 -2.55 13.58
C ILE A 45 4.15 -1.67 14.68
N ASN A 46 5.22 -2.09 15.32
CA ASN A 46 5.91 -1.30 16.35
C ASN A 46 6.63 -0.09 15.76
N ASP A 47 7.30 -0.24 14.61
CA ASP A 47 7.90 0.88 13.88
C ASP A 47 6.83 1.90 13.51
N PHE A 48 5.70 1.42 12.98
CA PHE A 48 4.57 2.26 12.61
C PHE A 48 4.03 3.05 13.82
N LYS A 49 3.77 2.37 14.95
CA LYS A 49 3.28 3.01 16.19
C LYS A 49 4.27 4.01 16.78
N HIS A 50 5.57 3.76 16.62
CA HIS A 50 6.61 4.67 17.09
C HIS A 50 6.64 5.96 16.27
N ILE A 51 6.56 5.86 14.96
CA ILE A 51 6.64 6.99 14.02
C ILE A 51 5.29 7.73 13.95
N LEU A 52 4.20 6.97 13.75
CA LEU A 52 2.82 7.48 13.70
C LEU A 52 2.14 7.27 15.06
N ASN A 53 2.66 7.90 16.10
CA ASN A 53 2.06 7.87 17.43
C ASN A 53 0.73 8.65 17.45
N SER A 54 0.03 8.65 18.57
CA SER A 54 -1.28 9.30 18.71
C SER A 54 -1.24 10.82 18.46
N GLU A 55 -0.13 11.48 18.77
CA GLU A 55 0.03 12.91 18.54
C GLU A 55 0.05 13.20 17.03
N VAL A 56 0.89 12.47 16.27
CA VAL A 56 0.98 12.61 14.81
C VAL A 56 -0.34 12.24 14.14
N LEU A 57 -0.96 11.10 14.51
CA LEU A 57 -2.21 10.66 13.90
C LEU A 57 -3.39 11.60 14.16
N ASN A 58 -3.39 12.33 15.30
CA ASN A 58 -4.43 13.32 15.58
C ASN A 58 -4.15 14.68 14.94
N GLN A 59 -2.91 14.96 14.55
CA GLN A 59 -2.53 16.20 13.85
C GLN A 59 -2.91 16.15 12.38
N ILE A 60 -2.75 15.00 11.70
CA ILE A 60 -2.90 14.89 10.25
C ILE A 60 -4.35 14.61 9.82
N ASN A 61 -4.70 15.02 8.61
CA ASN A 61 -5.97 14.70 7.97
C ASN A 61 -5.98 13.28 7.38
N GLY A 62 -4.81 12.80 6.95
CA GLY A 62 -4.68 11.48 6.37
C GLY A 62 -3.25 11.10 6.01
N PHE A 63 -3.10 9.87 5.57
CA PHE A 63 -1.86 9.39 4.97
C PHE A 63 -2.14 8.40 3.84
N TYR A 64 -1.13 8.18 3.01
CA TYR A 64 -1.23 7.19 1.95
C TYR A 64 0.00 6.28 1.93
N PHE A 65 -0.29 4.99 1.79
CA PHE A 65 0.71 4.00 1.50
C PHE A 65 0.93 3.94 -0.02
N CYS A 66 2.12 4.31 -0.46
CA CYS A 66 2.52 4.20 -1.85
C CYS A 66 4.02 3.99 -1.90
N GLY A 67 4.48 2.89 -2.44
CA GLY A 67 5.90 2.60 -2.53
C GLY A 67 6.51 3.03 -3.85
N ASN A 68 7.67 3.71 -3.80
CA ASN A 68 8.52 3.88 -4.98
C ASN A 68 9.25 2.57 -5.33
N PHE A 69 9.52 1.75 -4.31
CA PHE A 69 10.24 0.49 -4.46
C PHE A 69 9.42 -0.74 -4.10
N GLY A 70 8.36 -0.58 -3.31
CA GLY A 70 7.55 -1.68 -2.81
C GLY A 70 6.07 -1.54 -3.13
N ASP A 71 5.32 -2.57 -2.77
CA ASP A 71 3.86 -2.52 -2.78
C ASP A 71 3.36 -2.74 -1.34
N PRO A 72 2.57 -1.82 -0.77
CA PRO A 72 2.17 -1.88 0.63
C PRO A 72 1.46 -3.18 1.02
N ILE A 73 0.73 -3.83 0.09
CA ILE A 73 0.06 -5.10 0.40
C ILE A 73 1.00 -6.26 0.67
N ILE A 74 2.30 -6.11 0.35
CA ILE A 74 3.30 -7.13 0.67
C ILE A 74 3.70 -7.10 2.15
N ASN A 75 3.57 -5.96 2.82
CA ASN A 75 3.78 -5.86 4.24
C ASN A 75 2.69 -6.65 5.00
N ASN A 76 3.09 -7.55 5.90
CA ASN A 76 2.16 -8.41 6.63
C ASN A 76 1.34 -7.66 7.68
N ASP A 77 1.88 -6.56 8.20
CA ASP A 77 1.27 -5.78 9.28
C ASP A 77 0.38 -4.64 8.75
N LEU A 78 0.22 -4.48 7.41
CA LEU A 78 -0.55 -3.40 6.80
C LEU A 78 -1.97 -3.27 7.40
N ALA A 79 -2.70 -4.37 7.53
CA ALA A 79 -4.06 -4.34 8.06
C ALA A 79 -4.09 -3.91 9.54
N GLU A 80 -3.10 -4.32 10.33
CA GLU A 80 -2.96 -3.92 11.73
C GLU A 80 -2.57 -2.44 11.86
N MET A 81 -1.69 -1.95 10.98
CA MET A 81 -1.35 -0.53 10.91
C MET A 81 -2.57 0.33 10.60
N CYS A 82 -3.40 -0.10 9.64
CA CYS A 82 -4.66 0.57 9.32
C CYS A 82 -5.63 0.57 10.51
N SER A 83 -5.81 -0.59 11.19
CA SER A 83 -6.67 -0.71 12.37
C SER A 83 -6.22 0.23 13.48
N TYR A 84 -4.95 0.17 13.84
CA TYR A 84 -4.39 1.07 14.85
C TYR A 84 -4.63 2.55 14.53
N ALA A 85 -4.38 2.97 13.30
CA ALA A 85 -4.55 4.35 12.91
C ALA A 85 -6.02 4.81 13.00
N THR A 86 -6.97 3.96 12.56
CA THR A 86 -8.42 4.25 12.65
C THR A 86 -8.94 4.20 14.07
N ASP A 87 -8.37 3.37 14.94
CA ASP A 87 -8.71 3.32 16.37
C ASP A 87 -8.25 4.60 17.11
N VAL A 88 -7.07 5.12 16.76
CA VAL A 88 -6.52 6.37 17.34
C VAL A 88 -7.25 7.60 16.82
N ASN A 89 -7.45 7.71 15.51
CA ASN A 89 -8.17 8.82 14.90
C ASN A 89 -9.22 8.32 13.90
N PRO A 90 -10.48 8.16 14.34
CA PRO A 90 -11.56 7.73 13.45
C PRO A 90 -11.86 8.71 12.30
N SER A 91 -11.36 9.94 12.34
CA SER A 91 -11.56 10.94 11.28
C SER A 91 -10.52 10.84 10.17
N LEU A 92 -9.43 10.11 10.40
CA LEU A 92 -8.29 9.99 9.50
C LEU A 92 -8.67 9.37 8.16
N GLU A 93 -8.15 9.89 7.06
CA GLU A 93 -8.28 9.28 5.73
C GLU A 93 -7.05 8.43 5.41
N ILE A 94 -7.26 7.14 5.08
CA ILE A 94 -6.20 6.23 4.65
C ILE A 94 -6.39 5.90 3.18
N ARG A 95 -5.32 6.03 2.39
CA ARG A 95 -5.27 5.63 0.98
C ARG A 95 -4.17 4.59 0.77
N ILE A 96 -4.46 3.57 -0.01
CA ILE A 96 -3.50 2.51 -0.36
C ILE A 96 -3.38 2.44 -1.88
N HIS A 97 -2.18 2.67 -2.39
CA HIS A 97 -1.84 2.48 -3.80
C HIS A 97 -1.18 1.12 -3.96
N THR A 98 -1.73 0.28 -4.81
CA THR A 98 -1.25 -1.10 -4.99
C THR A 98 -1.41 -1.59 -6.42
N ASN A 99 -0.57 -2.53 -6.84
CA ASN A 99 -0.79 -3.28 -8.07
C ASN A 99 -1.92 -4.31 -7.94
N GLY A 100 -2.36 -4.63 -6.71
CA GLY A 100 -3.48 -5.53 -6.43
C GLY A 100 -3.25 -7.00 -6.76
N GLY A 101 -2.06 -7.38 -7.23
CA GLY A 101 -1.78 -8.74 -7.74
C GLY A 101 -1.47 -9.79 -6.69
N ALA A 102 -1.35 -9.40 -5.41
CA ALA A 102 -1.04 -10.31 -4.32
C ALA A 102 -2.20 -10.46 -3.32
N ARG A 103 -2.01 -11.34 -2.34
CA ARG A 103 -2.94 -11.65 -1.24
C ARG A 103 -4.16 -12.47 -1.68
N SER A 104 -4.76 -13.16 -0.71
CA SER A 104 -5.98 -13.95 -0.92
C SER A 104 -7.23 -13.05 -0.87
N LYS A 105 -8.34 -13.53 -1.43
CA LYS A 105 -9.65 -12.85 -1.34
C LYS A 105 -10.06 -12.60 0.11
N ASP A 106 -9.79 -13.54 1.02
CA ASP A 106 -10.15 -13.38 2.44
C ASP A 106 -9.33 -12.29 3.11
N TRP A 107 -8.07 -12.11 2.70
CA TRP A 107 -7.25 -11.01 3.16
C TRP A 107 -7.83 -9.65 2.70
N TRP A 108 -8.25 -9.54 1.44
CA TRP A 108 -8.88 -8.33 0.90
C TRP A 108 -10.20 -8.00 1.61
N LYS A 109 -11.03 -9.02 1.89
CA LYS A 109 -12.25 -8.85 2.69
C LYS A 109 -11.97 -8.41 4.13
N LYS A 110 -10.88 -8.90 4.73
CA LYS A 110 -10.46 -8.44 6.07
C LYS A 110 -10.00 -6.98 6.03
N LEU A 111 -9.21 -6.60 5.04
CA LEU A 111 -8.78 -5.22 4.87
C LEU A 111 -9.97 -4.27 4.66
N ALA A 112 -10.97 -4.67 3.89
CA ALA A 112 -12.19 -3.90 3.69
C ALA A 112 -12.97 -3.63 4.99
N LYS A 113 -12.95 -4.56 5.95
CA LYS A 113 -13.59 -4.36 7.26
C LYS A 113 -12.85 -3.35 8.13
N VAL A 114 -11.53 -3.26 7.96
CA VAL A 114 -10.68 -2.29 8.69
C VAL A 114 -10.78 -0.90 8.08
N LEU A 115 -11.08 -0.83 6.78
CA LEU A 115 -11.13 0.41 6.01
C LEU A 115 -12.56 0.71 5.49
N PRO A 116 -13.50 1.12 6.37
CA PRO A 116 -14.86 1.44 5.91
C PRO A 116 -14.91 2.75 5.10
N ASN A 117 -15.97 2.95 4.42
CA ASN A 117 -16.45 3.93 3.40
C ASN A 117 -15.65 5.22 3.07
N LYS A 118 -14.84 5.79 3.95
CA LYS A 118 -14.06 7.01 3.68
C LYS A 118 -12.64 6.76 3.17
N HIS A 119 -12.18 5.52 3.29
CA HIS A 119 -10.84 5.12 2.87
C HIS A 119 -10.83 4.70 1.40
N CYS A 120 -9.65 4.75 0.77
CA CYS A 120 -9.53 4.47 -0.65
C CYS A 120 -8.40 3.45 -0.92
N VAL A 121 -8.71 2.43 -1.71
CA VAL A 121 -7.69 1.55 -2.29
C VAL A 121 -7.65 1.78 -3.80
N ILE A 122 -6.50 2.18 -4.30
CA ILE A 122 -6.25 2.49 -5.70
C ILE A 122 -5.50 1.32 -6.33
N PHE A 123 -6.20 0.59 -7.20
CA PHE A 123 -5.62 -0.52 -7.95
C PHE A 123 -4.97 0.00 -9.23
N ALA A 124 -3.65 -0.14 -9.34
CA ALA A 124 -2.89 0.28 -10.52
C ALA A 124 -3.05 -0.73 -11.66
N ILE A 125 -3.96 -0.44 -12.57
CA ILE A 125 -4.27 -1.25 -13.75
C ILE A 125 -3.75 -0.51 -14.99
N ASP A 126 -2.80 -1.13 -15.71
CA ASP A 126 -2.10 -0.51 -16.85
C ASP A 126 -2.36 -1.29 -18.14
N GLY A 127 -3.60 -1.68 -18.39
CA GLY A 127 -4.01 -2.39 -19.59
C GLY A 127 -5.26 -3.24 -19.38
N LEU A 128 -5.59 -4.04 -20.38
CA LEU A 128 -6.65 -5.03 -20.34
C LEU A 128 -6.08 -6.44 -20.11
N ALA A 129 -6.90 -7.47 -20.21
CA ALA A 129 -6.50 -8.86 -19.95
C ALA A 129 -5.29 -9.33 -20.77
N ASP A 130 -5.12 -8.81 -21.98
CA ASP A 130 -4.04 -9.14 -22.93
C ASP A 130 -2.80 -8.25 -22.78
N THR A 131 -2.92 -7.09 -22.16
CA THR A 131 -1.87 -6.06 -22.13
C THR A 131 -1.37 -5.69 -20.74
N HIS A 132 -2.17 -5.89 -19.70
CA HIS A 132 -1.82 -5.53 -18.32
C HIS A 132 -0.46 -6.11 -17.90
N SER A 133 -0.26 -7.41 -18.10
CA SER A 133 0.97 -8.12 -17.69
C SER A 133 2.20 -7.76 -18.51
N LEU A 134 2.05 -7.06 -19.65
CA LEU A 134 3.18 -6.54 -20.44
C LEU A 134 3.94 -5.46 -19.65
N TYR A 135 3.22 -4.64 -18.89
CA TYR A 135 3.81 -3.62 -18.02
C TYR A 135 3.89 -4.11 -16.57
N ARG A 136 2.81 -4.64 -16.01
CA ARG A 136 2.73 -5.18 -14.66
C ARG A 136 3.25 -6.61 -14.60
N ILE A 137 4.50 -6.84 -15.03
CA ILE A 137 5.13 -8.18 -15.04
C ILE A 137 5.01 -8.80 -13.64
N GLY A 138 4.52 -10.04 -13.58
CA GLY A 138 4.29 -10.75 -12.32
C GLY A 138 2.91 -10.51 -11.68
N THR A 139 2.00 -9.79 -12.37
CA THR A 139 0.60 -9.66 -11.98
C THR A 139 -0.33 -10.20 -13.08
N ASP A 140 -1.49 -10.67 -12.67
CA ASP A 140 -2.54 -11.19 -13.56
C ASP A 140 -3.77 -10.28 -13.47
N PHE A 141 -4.27 -9.82 -14.62
CA PHE A 141 -5.38 -8.87 -14.70
C PHE A 141 -6.66 -9.38 -14.02
N ASP A 142 -7.03 -10.64 -14.28
CA ASP A 142 -8.24 -11.22 -13.70
C ASP A 142 -8.12 -11.39 -12.19
N ASN A 143 -6.90 -11.71 -11.70
CA ASN A 143 -6.64 -11.80 -10.28
C ASN A 143 -6.75 -10.42 -9.60
N VAL A 144 -6.21 -9.36 -10.22
CA VAL A 144 -6.35 -7.99 -9.73
C VAL A 144 -7.83 -7.59 -9.64
N LEU A 145 -8.62 -7.87 -10.68
CA LEU A 145 -10.07 -7.60 -10.66
C LEU A 145 -10.82 -8.41 -9.60
N LYS A 146 -10.44 -9.68 -9.40
CA LYS A 146 -11.02 -10.52 -8.33
C LYS A 146 -10.71 -9.98 -6.95
N ASN A 147 -9.50 -9.48 -6.74
CA ASN A 147 -9.06 -8.87 -5.49
C ASN A 147 -9.78 -7.53 -5.24
N ALA A 148 -9.88 -6.68 -6.26
CA ALA A 148 -10.64 -5.44 -6.16
C ALA A 148 -12.13 -5.69 -5.82
N LYS A 149 -12.76 -6.65 -6.49
CA LYS A 149 -14.15 -7.06 -6.16
C LYS A 149 -14.28 -7.60 -4.74
N ALA A 150 -13.29 -8.36 -4.25
CA ALA A 150 -13.32 -8.89 -2.89
C ALA A 150 -13.14 -7.79 -1.82
N PHE A 151 -12.49 -6.68 -2.15
CA PHE A 151 -12.38 -5.51 -1.28
C PHE A 151 -13.69 -4.70 -1.22
N ILE A 152 -14.43 -4.62 -2.33
CA ILE A 152 -15.67 -3.82 -2.42
C ILE A 152 -16.88 -4.53 -1.77
N GLN A 153 -16.87 -5.87 -1.71
CA GLN A 153 -17.96 -6.71 -1.14
C GLN A 153 -17.88 -6.82 0.37
#